data_cd73cd98e52befe3f533f0f9faf3b5fc
#
_entry.id   cd73cd98e52befe3f533f0f9faf3b5fc
#
_cell.length_a   1.000
_cell.length_b   1.000
_cell.length_c   1.000
_cell.angle_alpha   90.00
_cell.angle_beta   90.00
_cell.angle_gamma   90.00
#
_symmetry.space_group_name_H-M   'P 1'
#
loop_
_entity.id
_entity.type
_entity.pdbx_description
1 polymer ?
#
loop_
_entity_poly.entity_id
_entity_poly.type
_entity_poly.pdbx_seq_one_letter_code
_entity_poly.pdbx_strand_id
1 'polypeptide(L)'
;MRRFTALIFALAALAALPARAADRAALEAEVAATETAFAKTMADRDLAAFSGFISGEAVFFTGAAPLRGKSAIVATWQRWFTDKQAPFSWRPEKVEVLDSGTLALSTGPVFDKTGKHVSSYTSIWRLEAPGAWRIVFDKGCGCVD
;
A
#
# COMPACT_ATOMS: atom_id res chain seq x y z
N MET A 1 67.47 -3.53 5.29
CA MET A 1 66.37 -4.50 5.12
C MET A 1 65.08 -3.78 5.42
N ARG A 2 64.31 -3.34 4.42
CA ARG A 2 63.00 -2.65 4.56
C ARG A 2 61.95 -3.69 4.20
N ARG A 3 61.11 -4.04 5.16
CA ARG A 3 59.97 -4.92 4.97
C ARG A 3 58.76 -4.12 4.51
N PHE A 4 58.32 -4.34 3.28
CA PHE A 4 57.06 -3.84 2.73
C PHE A 4 55.92 -4.68 3.29
N THR A 5 55.04 -4.05 4.07
CA THR A 5 53.75 -4.66 4.45
C THR A 5 52.72 -4.17 3.44
N ALA A 6 52.32 -5.05 2.52
CA ALA A 6 51.22 -4.79 1.61
C ALA A 6 49.89 -4.95 2.36
N LEU A 7 49.12 -3.88 2.42
CA LEU A 7 47.77 -3.87 2.99
C LEU A 7 46.83 -4.39 1.93
N ILE A 8 46.16 -5.52 2.24
CA ILE A 8 45.05 -6.07 1.45
C ILE A 8 43.75 -5.40 1.93
N PHE A 9 43.27 -4.42 1.19
CA PHE A 9 41.91 -3.87 1.33
C PHE A 9 41.21 -4.01 -0.03
N ALA A 10 40.49 -5.07 -0.23
CA ALA A 10 39.41 -5.17 -1.22
C ALA A 10 38.71 -6.52 -1.08
N LEU A 11 37.54 -6.58 -0.47
CA LEU A 11 36.42 -7.47 -0.83
C LEU A 11 35.29 -7.40 0.21
N ALA A 12 34.65 -6.27 0.37
CA ALA A 12 33.46 -6.18 1.24
C ALA A 12 32.21 -5.54 0.58
N ALA A 13 32.31 -5.10 -0.68
CA ALA A 13 31.23 -4.30 -1.27
C ALA A 13 30.20 -5.08 -2.11
N LEU A 14 30.42 -6.37 -2.40
CA LEU A 14 29.59 -7.12 -3.37
C LEU A 14 28.44 -7.92 -2.77
N ALA A 15 28.37 -8.07 -1.45
CA ALA A 15 27.36 -8.91 -0.79
C ALA A 15 26.08 -8.16 -0.37
N ALA A 16 26.10 -6.81 -0.35
CA ALA A 16 24.95 -6.03 0.15
C ALA A 16 23.81 -5.83 -0.86
N LEU A 17 24.10 -5.85 -2.15
CA LEU A 17 23.11 -5.61 -3.21
C LEU A 17 22.03 -6.72 -3.33
N PRO A 18 22.37 -8.02 -3.33
CA PRO A 18 21.35 -9.07 -3.42
C PRO A 18 20.47 -9.17 -2.16
N ALA A 19 21.01 -8.92 -0.97
CA ALA A 19 20.22 -8.92 0.27
C ALA A 19 19.17 -7.79 0.27
N ARG A 20 19.53 -6.58 -0.13
CA ARG A 20 18.63 -5.42 -0.19
C ARG A 20 17.50 -5.61 -1.22
N ALA A 21 17.77 -6.24 -2.35
CA ALA A 21 16.74 -6.56 -3.35
C ALA A 21 15.77 -7.63 -2.83
N ALA A 22 16.25 -8.63 -2.10
CA ALA A 22 15.41 -9.65 -1.47
C ALA A 22 14.53 -9.04 -0.36
N ASP A 23 15.08 -8.15 0.45
CA ASP A 23 14.34 -7.43 1.49
C ASP A 23 13.22 -6.57 0.89
N ARG A 24 13.50 -5.86 -0.22
CA ARG A 24 12.49 -5.06 -0.92
C ARG A 24 11.36 -5.93 -1.48
N ALA A 25 11.66 -7.03 -2.15
CA ALA A 25 10.66 -7.94 -2.68
C ALA A 25 9.76 -8.54 -1.58
N ALA A 26 10.32 -8.82 -0.40
CA ALA A 26 9.55 -9.26 0.75
C ALA A 26 8.58 -8.18 1.25
N LEU A 27 9.03 -6.91 1.32
CA LEU A 27 8.18 -5.78 1.70
C LEU A 27 7.08 -5.51 0.66
N GLU A 28 7.37 -5.62 -0.64
CA GLU A 28 6.38 -5.52 -1.72
C GLU A 28 5.29 -6.57 -1.59
N ALA A 29 5.67 -7.82 -1.29
CA ALA A 29 4.72 -8.91 -1.02
C ALA A 29 3.87 -8.65 0.24
N GLU A 30 4.48 -8.11 1.31
CA GLU A 30 3.76 -7.72 2.54
C GLU A 30 2.73 -6.62 2.27
N VAL A 31 3.11 -5.59 1.51
CA VAL A 31 2.18 -4.50 1.15
C VAL A 31 1.08 -5.01 0.22
N ALA A 32 1.38 -5.88 -0.75
CA ALA A 32 0.37 -6.49 -1.61
C ALA A 32 -0.65 -7.33 -0.81
N ALA A 33 -0.18 -8.09 0.18
CA ALA A 33 -1.04 -8.83 1.10
C ALA A 33 -1.90 -7.89 1.97
N THR A 34 -1.30 -6.78 2.44
CA THR A 34 -2.01 -5.76 3.22
C THR A 34 -3.09 -5.07 2.39
N GLU A 35 -2.80 -4.68 1.15
CA GLU A 35 -3.79 -4.11 0.22
C GLU A 35 -4.93 -5.10 -0.07
N THR A 36 -4.60 -6.38 -0.26
CA THR A 36 -5.61 -7.43 -0.46
C THR A 36 -6.50 -7.59 0.76
N ALA A 37 -5.93 -7.55 1.97
CA ALA A 37 -6.69 -7.60 3.22
C ALA A 37 -7.57 -6.34 3.38
N PHE A 38 -7.08 -5.18 2.99
CA PHE A 38 -7.86 -3.95 2.96
C PHE A 38 -9.05 -4.05 2.00
N ALA A 39 -8.84 -4.51 0.77
CA ALA A 39 -9.91 -4.75 -0.20
C ALA A 39 -10.94 -5.77 0.33
N LYS A 40 -10.49 -6.80 1.05
CA LYS A 40 -11.36 -7.80 1.65
C LYS A 40 -12.32 -7.20 2.69
N THR A 41 -11.95 -6.15 3.41
CA THR A 41 -12.86 -5.50 4.37
C THR A 41 -14.13 -4.95 3.70
N MET A 42 -14.00 -4.43 2.46
CA MET A 42 -15.15 -4.00 1.65
C MET A 42 -16.02 -5.20 1.25
N ALA A 43 -15.41 -6.30 0.81
CA ALA A 43 -16.14 -7.53 0.45
C ALA A 43 -16.87 -8.13 1.66
N ASP A 44 -16.24 -8.14 2.83
CA ASP A 44 -16.77 -8.66 4.09
C ASP A 44 -17.77 -7.69 4.77
N ARG A 45 -17.89 -6.45 4.27
CA ARG A 45 -18.74 -5.38 4.83
C ARG A 45 -18.28 -4.96 6.25
N ASP A 46 -16.99 -5.08 6.55
CA ASP A 46 -16.41 -4.78 7.85
C ASP A 46 -15.78 -3.38 7.88
N LEU A 47 -16.60 -2.38 8.23
CA LEU A 47 -16.15 -0.98 8.37
C LEU A 47 -15.12 -0.79 9.49
N ALA A 48 -15.21 -1.58 10.56
CA ALA A 48 -14.28 -1.48 11.68
C ALA A 48 -12.88 -1.94 11.25
N ALA A 49 -12.77 -3.09 10.57
CA ALA A 49 -11.53 -3.57 10.00
C ALA A 49 -11.00 -2.60 8.94
N PHE A 50 -11.84 -2.07 8.04
CA PHE A 50 -11.49 -1.02 7.07
C PHE A 50 -10.78 0.16 7.75
N SER A 51 -11.37 0.68 8.83
CA SER A 51 -10.79 1.77 9.61
C SER A 51 -9.39 1.45 10.15
N GLY A 52 -9.12 0.19 10.46
CA GLY A 52 -7.83 -0.29 10.97
C GLY A 52 -6.65 -0.09 9.99
N PHE A 53 -6.90 -0.04 8.69
CA PHE A 53 -5.87 0.15 7.66
C PHE A 53 -5.53 1.63 7.39
N ILE A 54 -6.32 2.57 7.92
CA ILE A 54 -6.20 4.00 7.61
C ILE A 54 -5.36 4.69 8.68
N SER A 55 -4.34 5.46 8.27
CA SER A 55 -3.57 6.33 9.16
C SER A 55 -4.45 7.40 9.80
N GLY A 56 -4.12 7.85 11.01
CA GLY A 56 -4.84 8.94 11.68
C GLY A 56 -4.87 10.24 10.89
N GLU A 57 -3.83 10.50 10.09
CA GLU A 57 -3.67 11.71 9.26
C GLU A 57 -3.93 11.50 7.76
N ALA A 58 -4.47 10.35 7.36
CA ALA A 58 -4.67 9.99 5.96
C ALA A 58 -5.46 11.04 5.17
N VAL A 59 -5.21 11.10 3.86
CA VAL A 59 -5.92 11.96 2.92
C VAL A 59 -6.45 11.12 1.76
N PHE A 60 -7.78 11.09 1.57
CA PHE A 60 -8.44 10.38 0.48
C PHE A 60 -9.03 11.37 -0.53
N PHE A 61 -8.79 11.12 -1.81
CA PHE A 61 -9.28 11.92 -2.93
C PHE A 61 -10.48 11.22 -3.58
N THR A 62 -11.66 11.33 -2.97
CA THR A 62 -12.89 10.65 -3.41
C THR A 62 -13.98 11.57 -3.94
N GLY A 63 -13.67 12.84 -4.19
CA GLY A 63 -14.63 13.84 -4.66
C GLY A 63 -13.96 15.17 -4.97
N ALA A 64 -14.75 16.25 -4.99
CA ALA A 64 -14.27 17.59 -5.33
C ALA A 64 -13.24 18.15 -4.33
N ALA A 65 -13.31 17.71 -3.07
CA ALA A 65 -12.37 18.10 -2.02
C ALA A 65 -11.78 16.83 -1.34
N PRO A 66 -10.50 16.87 -0.90
CA PRO A 66 -9.91 15.75 -0.21
C PRO A 66 -10.52 15.59 1.20
N LEU A 67 -10.78 14.33 1.58
CA LEU A 67 -11.12 13.94 2.95
C LEU A 67 -9.84 13.83 3.76
N ARG A 68 -9.75 14.52 4.88
CA ARG A 68 -8.56 14.54 5.74
C ARG A 68 -8.84 13.93 7.11
N GLY A 69 -7.99 12.99 7.49
CA GLY A 69 -8.07 12.28 8.76
C GLY A 69 -9.01 11.06 8.72
N LYS A 70 -8.63 10.03 9.47
CA LYS A 70 -9.35 8.75 9.57
C LYS A 70 -10.85 8.93 9.84
N SER A 71 -11.22 9.77 10.80
CA SER A 71 -12.62 9.95 11.20
C SER A 71 -13.49 10.46 10.06
N ALA A 72 -13.04 11.47 9.31
CA ALA A 72 -13.77 12.01 8.17
C ALA A 72 -13.88 11.00 7.01
N ILE A 73 -12.81 10.25 6.77
CA ILE A 73 -12.77 9.19 5.76
C ILE A 73 -13.79 8.10 6.11
N VAL A 74 -13.72 7.55 7.32
CA VAL A 74 -14.63 6.47 7.77
C VAL A 74 -16.08 6.92 7.75
N ALA A 75 -16.39 8.11 8.24
CA ALA A 75 -17.75 8.68 8.21
C ALA A 75 -18.30 8.80 6.77
N THR A 76 -17.46 9.20 5.82
CA THR A 76 -17.86 9.30 4.41
C THR A 76 -18.01 7.94 3.74
N TRP A 77 -17.10 7.00 4.05
CA TRP A 77 -17.07 5.67 3.44
C TRP A 77 -18.13 4.72 4.00
N GLN A 78 -18.64 4.98 5.21
CA GLN A 78 -19.68 4.17 5.86
C GLN A 78 -20.87 3.87 4.93
N ARG A 79 -21.28 4.82 4.09
CA ARG A 79 -22.39 4.66 3.12
C ARG A 79 -22.22 3.45 2.19
N TRP A 80 -20.96 3.09 1.85
CA TRP A 80 -20.66 1.97 0.97
C TRP A 80 -20.65 0.62 1.69
N PHE A 81 -20.80 0.60 3.03
CA PHE A 81 -20.85 -0.59 3.86
C PHE A 81 -22.28 -0.96 4.32
N THR A 82 -23.31 -0.19 3.92
CA THR A 82 -24.69 -0.40 4.36
C THR A 82 -25.39 -1.54 3.64
N ASP A 83 -25.09 -1.75 2.35
CA ASP A 83 -25.72 -2.79 1.55
C ASP A 83 -25.09 -4.17 1.81
N LYS A 84 -25.86 -5.24 1.58
CA LYS A 84 -25.36 -6.61 1.71
C LYS A 84 -24.26 -6.94 0.71
N GLN A 85 -24.33 -6.38 -0.50
CA GLN A 85 -23.34 -6.58 -1.55
C GLN A 85 -22.39 -5.37 -1.63
N ALA A 86 -21.10 -5.65 -1.73
CA ALA A 86 -20.10 -4.58 -1.97
C ALA A 86 -20.39 -3.88 -3.30
N PRO A 87 -20.40 -2.54 -3.33
CA PRO A 87 -20.68 -1.79 -4.57
C PRO A 87 -19.53 -1.89 -5.58
N PHE A 88 -18.31 -2.17 -5.13
CA PHE A 88 -17.11 -2.35 -5.94
C PHE A 88 -16.11 -3.24 -5.20
N SER A 89 -15.14 -3.73 -5.93
CA SER A 89 -13.99 -4.46 -5.43
C SER A 89 -12.71 -3.98 -6.12
N TRP A 90 -11.56 -4.25 -5.53
CA TRP A 90 -10.25 -3.97 -6.13
C TRP A 90 -9.23 -5.01 -5.72
N ARG A 91 -8.11 -5.03 -6.40
CA ARG A 91 -6.96 -5.87 -6.07
C ARG A 91 -5.66 -5.17 -6.42
N PRO A 92 -4.58 -5.41 -5.70
CA PRO A 92 -3.27 -4.92 -6.09
C PRO A 92 -2.81 -5.60 -7.39
N GLU A 93 -2.23 -4.82 -8.29
CA GLU A 93 -1.60 -5.30 -9.51
C GLU A 93 -0.12 -4.92 -9.55
N LYS A 94 0.22 -3.74 -9.04
CA LYS A 94 1.58 -3.26 -8.91
C LYS A 94 1.81 -2.69 -7.52
N VAL A 95 2.92 -3.09 -6.91
CA VAL A 95 3.40 -2.55 -5.64
C VAL A 95 4.87 -2.18 -5.80
N GLU A 96 5.23 -1.01 -5.30
CA GLU A 96 6.62 -0.51 -5.28
C GLU A 96 6.94 0.00 -3.88
N VAL A 97 8.06 -0.43 -3.32
CA VAL A 97 8.52 0.01 -2.00
C VAL A 97 9.78 0.87 -2.17
N LEU A 98 9.83 2.01 -1.48
CA LEU A 98 11.04 2.84 -1.48
C LEU A 98 12.20 2.12 -0.79
N ASP A 99 13.42 2.49 -1.16
CA ASP A 99 14.67 1.95 -0.56
C ASP A 99 14.74 2.10 0.97
N SER A 100 14.01 3.06 1.53
CA SER A 100 13.87 3.22 2.99
C SER A 100 13.10 2.08 3.66
N GLY A 101 12.30 1.31 2.89
CA GLY A 101 11.42 0.28 3.43
C GLY A 101 10.22 0.81 4.23
N THR A 102 9.96 2.14 4.21
CA THR A 102 8.96 2.77 5.06
C THR A 102 7.77 3.36 4.33
N LEU A 103 7.86 3.51 3.01
CA LEU A 103 6.79 3.98 2.13
C LEU A 103 6.66 3.06 0.93
N ALA A 104 5.42 2.78 0.56
CA ALA A 104 5.07 1.98 -0.60
C ALA A 104 3.91 2.59 -1.38
N LEU A 105 3.89 2.33 -2.68
CA LEU A 105 2.75 2.59 -3.56
C LEU A 105 2.12 1.25 -3.93
N SER A 106 0.79 1.17 -3.86
CA SER A 106 -0.01 0.08 -4.41
C SER A 106 -1.01 0.66 -5.40
N THR A 107 -1.15 0.03 -6.57
CA THR A 107 -2.14 0.41 -7.56
C THR A 107 -2.71 -0.82 -8.26
N GLY A 108 -3.91 -0.68 -8.81
CA GLY A 108 -4.57 -1.74 -9.55
C GLY A 108 -5.98 -1.40 -9.98
N PRO A 109 -6.67 -2.35 -10.63
CA PRO A 109 -8.02 -2.18 -11.16
C PRO A 109 -9.08 -2.17 -10.05
N VAL A 110 -10.13 -1.39 -10.30
CA VAL A 110 -11.38 -1.39 -9.53
C VAL A 110 -12.49 -1.94 -10.42
N PHE A 111 -13.26 -2.85 -9.86
CA PHE A 111 -14.37 -3.52 -10.55
C PHE A 111 -15.70 -3.14 -9.90
N ASP A 112 -16.73 -2.97 -10.71
CA ASP A 112 -18.09 -2.84 -10.20
C ASP A 112 -18.65 -4.18 -9.69
N LYS A 113 -19.87 -4.16 -9.16
CA LYS A 113 -20.56 -5.36 -8.64
C LYS A 113 -20.82 -6.47 -9.67
N THR A 114 -20.66 -6.17 -10.98
CA THR A 114 -20.79 -7.14 -12.08
C THR A 114 -19.45 -7.76 -12.47
N GLY A 115 -18.34 -7.26 -11.89
CA GLY A 115 -16.97 -7.67 -12.24
C GLY A 115 -16.38 -6.91 -13.42
N LYS A 116 -17.05 -5.85 -13.91
CA LYS A 116 -16.52 -5.00 -14.98
C LYS A 116 -15.47 -4.04 -14.40
N HIS A 117 -14.30 -3.93 -15.07
CA HIS A 117 -13.30 -2.92 -14.76
C HIS A 117 -13.85 -1.52 -15.05
N VAL A 118 -13.89 -0.65 -14.06
CA VAL A 118 -14.53 0.68 -14.14
C VAL A 118 -13.61 1.83 -13.76
N SER A 119 -12.52 1.55 -13.06
CA SER A 119 -11.53 2.56 -12.68
C SER A 119 -10.25 1.91 -12.15
N SER A 120 -9.28 2.73 -11.79
CA SER A 120 -8.07 2.30 -11.07
C SER A 120 -7.95 3.03 -9.74
N TYR A 121 -7.22 2.46 -8.80
CA TYR A 121 -6.87 3.10 -7.54
C TYR A 121 -5.35 3.25 -7.40
N THR A 122 -4.94 4.15 -6.54
CA THR A 122 -3.57 4.28 -6.05
C THR A 122 -3.60 4.62 -4.58
N SER A 123 -3.00 3.75 -3.77
CA SER A 123 -2.81 3.95 -2.32
C SER A 123 -1.33 4.12 -2.02
N ILE A 124 -1.00 5.07 -1.15
CA ILE A 124 0.32 5.20 -0.55
C ILE A 124 0.25 4.67 0.87
N TRP A 125 1.08 3.67 1.15
CA TRP A 125 1.21 2.99 2.42
C TRP A 125 2.44 3.47 3.16
N ARG A 126 2.33 3.68 4.46
CA ARG A 126 3.44 4.00 5.37
C ARG A 126 3.53 2.92 6.43
N LEU A 127 4.76 2.46 6.70
CA LEU A 127 5.05 1.56 7.81
C LEU A 127 5.08 2.37 9.11
N GLU A 128 4.01 2.30 9.91
CA GLU A 128 3.87 3.06 11.16
C GLU A 128 4.42 2.32 12.39
N ALA A 129 4.52 1.00 12.31
CA ALA A 129 5.19 0.12 13.26
C ALA A 129 5.58 -1.18 12.55
N PRO A 130 6.44 -2.05 13.09
CA PRO A 130 6.79 -3.33 12.47
C PRO A 130 5.54 -4.12 12.06
N GLY A 131 5.41 -4.44 10.76
CA GLY A 131 4.27 -5.13 10.17
C GLY A 131 2.95 -4.31 10.15
N ALA A 132 2.98 -3.03 10.48
CA ALA A 132 1.79 -2.18 10.56
C ALA A 132 1.76 -1.11 9.47
N TRP A 133 1.49 -1.54 8.25
CA TRP A 133 1.25 -0.64 7.12
C TRP A 133 -0.09 0.08 7.26
N ARG A 134 -0.11 1.39 7.00
CA ARG A 134 -1.31 2.23 7.02
C ARG A 134 -1.35 3.12 5.78
N ILE A 135 -2.54 3.28 5.20
CA ILE A 135 -2.75 4.21 4.09
C ILE A 135 -2.60 5.63 4.59
N VAL A 136 -1.75 6.42 3.93
CA VAL A 136 -1.58 7.85 4.16
C VAL A 136 -2.19 8.69 3.05
N PHE A 137 -2.19 8.20 1.81
CA PHE A 137 -2.91 8.80 0.69
C PHE A 137 -3.63 7.74 -0.12
N ASP A 138 -4.83 8.05 -0.58
CA ASP A 138 -5.60 7.21 -1.48
C ASP A 138 -6.29 8.05 -2.55
N LYS A 139 -6.31 7.55 -3.77
CA LYS A 139 -6.96 8.19 -4.91
C LYS A 139 -7.52 7.16 -5.87
N GLY A 140 -8.82 7.24 -6.15
CA GLY A 140 -9.43 6.60 -7.31
C GLY A 140 -9.22 7.44 -8.57
N CYS A 141 -9.00 6.81 -9.71
CA CYS A 141 -8.98 7.45 -11.02
C CYS A 141 -10.05 6.81 -11.91
N GLY A 142 -10.88 7.62 -12.56
CA GLY A 142 -11.83 7.15 -13.58
C GLY A 142 -11.19 6.73 -14.90
N CYS A 143 -9.85 6.64 -14.94
CA CYS A 143 -9.11 6.19 -16.11
C CYS A 143 -9.26 4.66 -16.22
N VAL A 144 -9.86 4.20 -17.31
CA VAL A 144 -9.84 2.78 -17.74
C VAL A 144 -8.99 2.80 -18.99
N ASP A 145 -7.82 2.16 -18.96
CA ASP A 145 -6.96 1.95 -20.13
C ASP A 145 -7.58 0.91 -21.07
#